data_b8c57c07a676d5cf0629b23662c974e2
#
_entry.id   b8c57c07a676d5cf0629b23662c974e2
#
_cell.length_a   1.000
_cell.length_b   1.000
_cell.length_c   1.000
_cell.angle_alpha   90.00
_cell.angle_beta   90.00
_cell.angle_gamma   90.00
#
_symmetry.space_group_name_H-M   'P 1'
#
loop_
_entity.id
_entity.type
_entity.pdbx_description
1 polymer ?
#
loop_
_entity_poly.entity_id
_entity_poly.type
_entity_poly.pdbx_seq_one_letter_code
_entity_poly.pdbx_strand_id
1 'polypeptide(L)'
;MCIRDSHTTPAMRDSAEITAQDWQRAWEVIAALLTNKNAFLRAFGSLVTEAKSPELIEPLADDVNVDELLAFKGQAVELVRNPASRFAYTVHTDSDPVLLFVDGESYELDRACLPAVRTLCADGLENIFDVSHLWQSCECRALICRLVQSGALWLAEKED
;
A
#
# COMPACT_ATOMS: atom_id res chain seq x y z
N MET A 1 7.16 -40.31 -54.15
CA MET A 1 7.01 -40.48 -52.69
C MET A 1 6.97 -39.09 -52.06
N CYS A 2 5.76 -38.52 -51.90
CA CYS A 2 5.58 -37.17 -51.38
C CYS A 2 5.37 -37.24 -49.90
N ILE A 3 6.32 -36.69 -49.15
CA ILE A 3 6.19 -36.49 -47.70
C ILE A 3 5.34 -35.24 -47.52
N ARG A 4 4.11 -35.40 -47.04
CA ARG A 4 3.29 -34.27 -46.56
C ARG A 4 3.72 -33.90 -45.19
N ASP A 5 4.47 -32.82 -45.10
CA ASP A 5 4.74 -32.16 -43.83
C ASP A 5 3.42 -31.53 -43.31
N SER A 6 2.82 -32.19 -42.33
CA SER A 6 1.69 -31.64 -41.59
C SER A 6 2.22 -30.59 -40.62
N HIS A 7 2.32 -29.33 -41.07
CA HIS A 7 2.48 -28.21 -40.17
C HIS A 7 1.19 -28.04 -39.39
N THR A 8 1.14 -28.64 -38.20
CA THR A 8 0.10 -28.33 -37.21
C THR A 8 0.37 -26.93 -36.70
N THR A 9 -0.32 -25.95 -37.24
CA THR A 9 -0.30 -24.57 -36.70
C THR A 9 -0.80 -24.67 -35.26
N PRO A 10 -0.01 -24.19 -34.25
CA PRO A 10 -0.53 -24.17 -32.88
C PRO A 10 -1.79 -23.30 -32.90
N ALA A 11 -2.89 -23.83 -32.36
CA ALA A 11 -4.13 -23.10 -32.24
C ALA A 11 -3.82 -21.79 -31.49
N MET A 12 -4.09 -20.65 -32.12
CA MET A 12 -4.03 -19.35 -31.49
C MET A 12 -4.95 -19.41 -30.26
N ARG A 13 -4.36 -19.31 -29.07
CA ARG A 13 -5.15 -19.15 -27.85
C ARG A 13 -5.93 -17.84 -27.97
N ASP A 14 -7.25 -17.92 -27.82
CA ASP A 14 -8.08 -16.75 -27.64
C ASP A 14 -7.66 -16.11 -26.30
N SER A 15 -7.07 -14.92 -26.36
CA SER A 15 -6.57 -14.21 -25.18
C SER A 15 -7.68 -13.80 -24.21
N ALA A 16 -8.94 -13.86 -24.65
CA ALA A 16 -10.11 -13.56 -23.84
C ALA A 16 -10.73 -14.80 -23.17
N GLU A 17 -10.28 -16.01 -23.51
CA GLU A 17 -10.79 -17.23 -22.91
C GLU A 17 -10.22 -17.47 -21.53
N ILE A 18 -11.08 -17.51 -20.50
CA ILE A 18 -10.74 -18.01 -19.16
C ILE A 18 -10.83 -19.54 -19.21
N THR A 19 -9.68 -20.19 -19.23
CA THR A 19 -9.63 -21.66 -19.33
C THR A 19 -10.02 -22.33 -18.01
N ALA A 20 -10.40 -23.61 -18.07
CA ALA A 20 -10.67 -24.41 -16.87
C ALA A 20 -9.45 -24.47 -15.93
N GLN A 21 -8.23 -24.41 -16.47
CA GLN A 21 -7.00 -24.41 -15.70
C GLN A 21 -6.80 -23.08 -14.97
N ASP A 22 -7.14 -21.95 -15.58
CA ASP A 22 -7.04 -20.63 -14.96
C ASP A 22 -8.03 -20.51 -13.80
N TRP A 23 -9.26 -20.97 -14.02
CA TRP A 23 -10.29 -21.05 -13.00
C TRP A 23 -9.86 -21.96 -11.83
N GLN A 24 -9.32 -23.13 -12.10
CA GLN A 24 -8.87 -24.06 -11.06
C GLN A 24 -7.74 -23.46 -10.23
N ARG A 25 -6.76 -22.82 -10.86
CA ARG A 25 -5.67 -22.12 -10.16
C ARG A 25 -6.20 -20.99 -9.27
N ALA A 26 -7.11 -20.18 -9.78
CA ALA A 26 -7.72 -19.11 -8.99
C ALA A 26 -8.46 -19.66 -7.77
N TRP A 27 -9.19 -20.75 -7.94
CA TRP A 27 -9.87 -21.46 -6.84
C TRP A 27 -8.89 -21.96 -5.76
N GLU A 28 -7.80 -22.60 -6.17
CA GLU A 28 -6.79 -23.13 -5.26
C GLU A 28 -6.16 -22.00 -4.43
N VAL A 29 -5.84 -20.85 -5.04
CA VAL A 29 -5.32 -19.68 -4.35
C VAL A 29 -6.34 -19.14 -3.34
N ILE A 30 -7.59 -18.98 -3.73
CA ILE A 30 -8.66 -18.50 -2.84
C ILE A 30 -8.87 -19.49 -1.68
N ALA A 31 -8.92 -20.78 -1.96
CA ALA A 31 -9.08 -21.82 -0.93
C ALA A 31 -7.92 -21.79 0.09
N ALA A 32 -6.69 -21.61 -0.38
CA ALA A 32 -5.53 -21.48 0.49
C ALA A 32 -5.59 -20.22 1.38
N LEU A 33 -6.03 -19.08 0.83
CA LEU A 33 -6.24 -17.84 1.58
C LEU A 33 -7.31 -18.00 2.68
N LEU A 34 -8.40 -18.68 2.38
CA LEU A 34 -9.49 -18.91 3.33
C LEU A 34 -9.08 -19.80 4.52
N THR A 35 -8.06 -20.64 4.38
CA THR A 35 -7.51 -21.45 5.48
C THR A 35 -6.55 -20.66 6.37
N ASN A 36 -6.00 -19.55 5.87
CA ASN A 36 -5.08 -18.67 6.61
C ASN A 36 -5.70 -17.27 6.77
N LYS A 37 -6.32 -17.04 7.93
CA LYS A 37 -7.00 -15.77 8.22
C LYS A 37 -6.07 -14.55 8.07
N ASN A 38 -4.81 -14.65 8.49
CA ASN A 38 -3.87 -13.53 8.39
C ASN A 38 -3.48 -13.25 6.93
N ALA A 39 -3.25 -14.30 6.13
CA ALA A 39 -2.98 -14.15 4.71
C ALA A 39 -4.19 -13.54 3.97
N PHE A 40 -5.40 -14.01 4.29
CA PHE A 40 -6.62 -13.44 3.75
C PHE A 40 -6.77 -11.95 4.10
N LEU A 41 -6.54 -11.60 5.37
CA LEU A 41 -6.64 -10.22 5.84
C LEU A 41 -5.67 -9.28 5.12
N ARG A 42 -4.41 -9.72 4.94
CA ARG A 42 -3.40 -8.95 4.20
C ARG A 42 -3.81 -8.79 2.73
N ALA A 43 -4.21 -9.87 2.07
CA ALA A 43 -4.65 -9.82 0.68
C ALA A 43 -5.89 -8.92 0.51
N PHE A 44 -6.85 -9.00 1.43
CA PHE A 44 -8.05 -8.17 1.41
C PHE A 44 -7.71 -6.69 1.64
N GLY A 45 -6.88 -6.39 2.64
CA GLY A 45 -6.43 -5.03 2.94
C GLY A 45 -5.69 -4.39 1.76
N SER A 46 -4.77 -5.13 1.13
CA SER A 46 -4.07 -4.68 -0.07
C SER A 46 -5.04 -4.41 -1.23
N LEU A 47 -5.99 -5.31 -1.46
CA LEU A 47 -6.98 -5.16 -2.54
C LEU A 47 -7.87 -3.92 -2.35
N VAL A 48 -8.37 -3.67 -1.13
CA VAL A 48 -9.27 -2.54 -0.88
C VAL A 48 -8.56 -1.19 -0.87
N THR A 49 -7.24 -1.19 -0.69
CA THR A 49 -6.40 0.01 -0.74
C THR A 49 -5.63 0.16 -2.05
N GLU A 50 -5.77 -0.76 -3.00
CA GLU A 50 -5.15 -0.60 -4.31
C GLU A 50 -5.50 0.76 -4.92
N ALA A 51 -4.49 1.54 -5.30
CA ALA A 51 -4.67 2.87 -5.84
C ALA A 51 -5.43 2.80 -7.18
N LYS A 52 -6.48 3.62 -7.32
CA LYS A 52 -7.25 3.68 -8.58
C LYS A 52 -6.51 4.42 -9.68
N SER A 53 -5.65 5.33 -9.32
CA SER A 53 -4.89 6.20 -10.22
C SER A 53 -3.43 6.24 -9.76
N PRO A 54 -2.69 5.12 -9.90
CA PRO A 54 -1.31 5.03 -9.41
C PRO A 54 -0.38 6.03 -10.13
N GLU A 55 -0.74 6.48 -11.32
CA GLU A 55 -0.02 7.51 -12.07
C GLU A 55 -0.03 8.90 -11.40
N LEU A 56 -0.92 9.11 -10.43
CA LEU A 56 -0.99 10.35 -9.63
C LEU A 56 -0.19 10.26 -8.32
N ILE A 57 0.40 9.11 -8.05
CA ILE A 57 1.24 8.87 -6.87
C ILE A 57 2.69 8.88 -7.35
N GLU A 58 3.36 10.01 -7.17
CA GLU A 58 4.74 10.21 -7.59
C GLU A 58 5.69 9.96 -6.42
N PRO A 59 6.44 8.85 -6.41
CA PRO A 59 7.48 8.61 -5.41
C PRO A 59 8.57 9.67 -5.51
N LEU A 60 9.17 10.00 -4.36
CA LEU A 60 10.37 10.81 -4.36
C LEU A 60 11.53 10.07 -5.03
N ALA A 61 12.47 10.81 -5.60
CA ALA A 61 13.68 10.23 -6.17
C ALA A 61 14.49 9.48 -5.09
N ASP A 62 15.14 8.38 -5.46
CA ASP A 62 15.86 7.49 -4.54
C ASP A 62 17.02 8.15 -3.78
N ASP A 63 17.53 9.27 -4.30
CA ASP A 63 18.61 10.06 -3.71
C ASP A 63 18.13 11.05 -2.65
N VAL A 64 16.81 11.21 -2.47
CA VAL A 64 16.24 12.09 -1.45
C VAL A 64 16.23 11.39 -0.10
N ASN A 65 17.00 11.91 0.84
CA ASN A 65 16.97 11.44 2.22
C ASN A 65 15.78 12.08 2.98
N VAL A 66 14.67 11.35 3.04
CA VAL A 66 13.44 11.82 3.67
C VAL A 66 13.65 12.12 5.17
N ASP A 67 14.47 11.35 5.85
CA ASP A 67 14.80 11.56 7.27
C ASP A 67 15.47 12.91 7.50
N GLU A 68 16.42 13.28 6.65
CA GLU A 68 17.09 14.59 6.70
C GLU A 68 16.12 15.71 6.30
N LEU A 69 15.31 15.48 5.26
CA LEU A 69 14.31 16.45 4.81
C LEU A 69 13.32 16.81 5.92
N LEU A 70 12.83 15.81 6.65
CA LEU A 70 11.89 15.99 7.74
C LEU A 70 12.58 16.60 8.98
N ALA A 71 13.82 16.22 9.27
CA ALA A 71 14.59 16.80 10.37
C ALA A 71 14.93 18.27 10.12
N PHE A 72 15.19 18.66 8.87
CA PHE A 72 15.54 20.04 8.51
C PHE A 72 14.37 21.02 8.66
N LYS A 73 13.12 20.56 8.52
CA LYS A 73 11.92 21.40 8.66
C LYS A 73 11.60 21.79 10.12
N GLY A 74 12.35 21.28 11.09
CA GLY A 74 12.21 21.65 12.49
C GLY A 74 11.13 20.87 13.23
N GLN A 75 10.61 21.42 14.35
CA GLN A 75 9.69 20.74 15.25
C GLN A 75 8.24 20.62 14.70
N ALA A 76 7.86 21.44 13.74
CA ALA A 76 6.51 21.43 13.16
C ALA A 76 6.57 20.90 11.72
N VAL A 77 6.47 19.57 11.57
CA VAL A 77 6.32 18.93 10.26
C VAL A 77 4.84 18.71 10.01
N GLU A 78 4.32 19.39 9.02
CA GLU A 78 2.97 19.24 8.56
C GLU A 78 2.96 18.41 7.28
N LEU A 79 2.15 17.37 7.26
CA LEU A 79 1.98 16.45 6.13
C LEU A 79 0.56 16.52 5.60
N VAL A 80 0.43 16.29 4.31
CA VAL A 80 -0.85 16.18 3.61
C VAL A 80 -0.92 14.80 2.95
N ARG A 81 -2.06 14.16 3.06
CA ARG A 81 -2.29 12.88 2.37
C ARG A 81 -2.48 13.13 0.87
N ASN A 82 -1.79 12.35 0.03
CA ASN A 82 -2.05 12.36 -1.40
C ASN A 82 -3.52 11.94 -1.65
N PRO A 83 -4.34 12.76 -2.33
CA PRO A 83 -5.75 12.45 -2.57
C PRO A 83 -5.96 11.22 -3.46
N ALA A 84 -4.96 10.80 -4.23
CA ALA A 84 -5.00 9.56 -5.02
C ALA A 84 -4.72 8.32 -4.17
N SER A 85 -4.08 8.48 -3.01
CA SER A 85 -3.71 7.39 -2.10
C SER A 85 -4.88 6.91 -1.24
N ARG A 86 -4.90 5.61 -0.98
CA ARG A 86 -5.96 4.94 -0.22
C ARG A 86 -5.38 4.30 1.03
N PHE A 87 -5.95 4.66 2.17
CA PHE A 87 -5.54 4.21 3.48
C PHE A 87 -6.63 3.36 4.13
N ALA A 88 -6.24 2.27 4.76
CA ALA A 88 -7.11 1.50 5.65
C ALA A 88 -6.26 0.85 6.76
N TYR A 89 -6.87 0.53 7.89
CA TYR A 89 -6.18 -0.20 8.94
C TYR A 89 -7.11 -1.18 9.64
N THR A 90 -6.51 -2.14 10.32
CA THR A 90 -7.25 -3.06 11.19
C THR A 90 -6.47 -3.41 12.44
N VAL A 91 -7.22 -3.71 13.48
CA VAL A 91 -6.73 -4.22 14.77
C VAL A 91 -7.72 -5.28 15.24
N HIS A 92 -7.26 -6.51 15.45
CA HIS A 92 -8.16 -7.59 15.81
C HIS A 92 -8.45 -7.66 17.30
N THR A 93 -7.40 -7.60 18.13
CA THR A 93 -7.50 -7.62 19.60
C THR A 93 -6.62 -6.55 20.20
N ASP A 94 -6.75 -6.32 21.50
CA ASP A 94 -5.94 -5.31 22.19
C ASP A 94 -4.45 -5.67 22.29
N SER A 95 -4.10 -6.93 22.03
CA SER A 95 -2.72 -7.44 22.04
C SER A 95 -2.10 -7.59 20.64
N ASP A 96 -2.90 -7.47 19.58
CA ASP A 96 -2.43 -7.67 18.22
C ASP A 96 -1.72 -6.41 17.68
N PRO A 97 -0.75 -6.58 16.77
CA PRO A 97 -0.17 -5.47 16.03
C PRO A 97 -1.23 -4.74 15.19
N VAL A 98 -0.95 -3.50 14.86
CA VAL A 98 -1.75 -2.71 13.93
C VAL A 98 -1.33 -3.08 12.53
N LEU A 99 -2.28 -3.46 11.67
CA LEU A 99 -2.04 -3.61 10.25
C LEU A 99 -2.58 -2.37 9.53
N LEU A 100 -1.66 -1.61 8.95
CA LEU A 100 -1.98 -0.48 8.08
C LEU A 100 -1.80 -0.93 6.62
N PHE A 101 -2.71 -0.51 5.76
CA PHE A 101 -2.66 -0.72 4.33
C PHE A 101 -2.66 0.63 3.62
N VAL A 102 -1.75 0.81 2.69
CA VAL A 102 -1.63 2.04 1.89
C VAL A 102 -1.30 1.65 0.46
N ASP A 103 -2.14 2.02 -0.48
CA ASP A 103 -1.94 1.82 -1.92
C ASP A 103 -1.58 0.38 -2.32
N GLY A 104 -2.19 -0.59 -1.65
CA GLY A 104 -1.94 -2.01 -1.87
C GLY A 104 -0.81 -2.61 -1.03
N GLU A 105 0.02 -1.80 -0.39
CA GLU A 105 1.09 -2.25 0.51
C GLU A 105 0.58 -2.46 1.94
N SER A 106 1.19 -3.39 2.68
CA SER A 106 0.83 -3.67 4.07
C SER A 106 1.98 -3.41 5.03
N TYR A 107 1.70 -2.71 6.13
CA TYR A 107 2.64 -2.38 7.19
C TYR A 107 2.14 -2.98 8.50
N GLU A 108 2.97 -3.80 9.14
CA GLU A 108 2.72 -4.31 10.48
C GLU A 108 3.45 -3.42 11.48
N LEU A 109 2.70 -2.85 12.42
CA LEU A 109 3.18 -1.81 13.33
C LEU A 109 2.88 -2.20 14.77
N ASP A 110 3.74 -1.78 15.69
CA ASP A 110 3.45 -1.87 17.12
C ASP A 110 2.17 -1.12 17.48
N ARG A 111 1.49 -1.61 18.50
CA ARG A 111 0.27 -1.00 19.02
C ARG A 111 0.45 0.47 19.43
N ALA A 112 1.63 0.85 19.85
CA ALA A 112 1.97 2.23 20.18
C ALA A 112 1.77 3.18 19.00
N CYS A 113 1.82 2.68 17.75
CA CYS A 113 1.57 3.47 16.54
C CYS A 113 0.08 3.68 16.22
N LEU A 114 -0.85 3.03 16.95
CA LEU A 114 -2.28 3.14 16.66
C LEU A 114 -2.83 4.57 16.64
N PRO A 115 -2.44 5.49 17.54
CA PRO A 115 -2.89 6.89 17.46
C PRO A 115 -2.46 7.56 16.14
N ALA A 116 -1.21 7.33 15.70
CA ALA A 116 -0.69 7.81 14.43
C ALA A 116 -1.48 7.27 13.24
N VAL A 117 -1.70 5.95 13.23
CA VAL A 117 -2.46 5.28 12.16
C VAL A 117 -3.89 5.82 12.08
N ARG A 118 -4.53 6.06 13.21
CA ARG A 118 -5.87 6.67 13.24
C ARG A 118 -5.90 8.06 12.64
N THR A 119 -4.88 8.87 12.95
CA THR A 119 -4.75 10.21 12.37
C THR A 119 -4.55 10.13 10.85
N LEU A 120 -3.68 9.24 10.38
CA LEU A 120 -3.43 9.03 8.95
C LEU A 120 -4.66 8.52 8.18
N CYS A 121 -5.52 7.75 8.83
CA CYS A 121 -6.72 7.17 8.22
C CYS A 121 -8.00 7.98 8.48
N ALA A 122 -7.94 9.10 9.22
CA ALA A 122 -9.11 9.93 9.49
C ALA A 122 -9.69 10.51 8.19
N ASP A 123 -11.02 10.62 8.15
CA ASP A 123 -11.72 11.20 7.02
C ASP A 123 -11.44 12.72 6.93
N GLY A 124 -11.22 13.19 5.70
CA GLY A 124 -10.94 14.59 5.38
C GLY A 124 -9.69 14.70 4.52
N LEU A 125 -9.88 14.94 3.23
CA LEU A 125 -8.82 14.96 2.22
C LEU A 125 -7.85 16.15 2.36
N GLU A 126 -8.19 17.15 3.17
CA GLU A 126 -7.39 18.38 3.35
C GLU A 126 -6.73 18.46 4.73
N ASN A 127 -6.62 17.33 5.44
CA ASN A 127 -6.05 17.37 6.76
C ASN A 127 -4.52 17.51 6.69
N ILE A 128 -4.07 18.69 7.02
CA ILE A 128 -2.69 18.96 7.39
C ILE A 128 -2.49 18.35 8.79
N PHE A 129 -1.62 17.37 8.89
CA PHE A 129 -1.34 16.72 10.16
C PHE A 129 -0.03 17.26 10.73
N ASP A 130 -0.07 17.76 11.94
CA ASP A 130 1.15 17.90 12.71
C ASP A 130 1.60 16.53 13.21
N VAL A 131 2.70 16.05 12.65
CA VAL A 131 3.27 14.73 13.01
C VAL A 131 4.40 14.84 14.01
N SER A 132 4.70 16.03 14.54
CA SER A 132 5.80 16.26 15.47
C SER A 132 5.74 15.36 16.70
N HIS A 133 4.54 15.08 17.20
CA HIS A 133 4.33 14.18 18.34
C HIS A 133 4.60 12.69 18.02
N LEU A 134 4.56 12.30 16.74
CA LEU A 134 4.81 10.92 16.29
C LEU A 134 6.31 10.64 16.14
N TRP A 135 7.13 11.69 16.13
CA TRP A 135 8.57 11.61 15.95
C TRP A 135 9.32 10.93 17.10
N GLN A 136 8.66 10.80 18.24
CA GLN A 136 9.23 10.13 19.41
C GLN A 136 9.31 8.60 19.24
N SER A 137 8.49 8.02 18.38
CA SER A 137 8.54 6.60 18.05
C SER A 137 9.39 6.37 16.81
N CYS A 138 10.45 5.57 16.93
CA CYS A 138 11.32 5.19 15.81
C CYS A 138 10.52 4.50 14.70
N GLU A 139 9.57 3.66 15.06
CA GLU A 139 8.73 2.93 14.11
C GLU A 139 7.74 3.84 13.37
N CYS A 140 7.07 4.76 14.09
CA CYS A 140 6.19 5.74 13.46
C CYS A 140 6.97 6.67 12.52
N ARG A 141 8.19 7.07 12.91
CA ARG A 141 9.08 7.87 12.07
C ARG A 141 9.44 7.12 10.78
N ALA A 142 9.86 5.85 10.90
CA ALA A 142 10.19 5.02 9.75
C ALA A 142 8.98 4.81 8.82
N LEU A 143 7.78 4.65 9.37
CA LEU A 143 6.55 4.59 8.60
C LEU A 143 6.32 5.88 7.80
N ILE A 144 6.37 7.03 8.47
CA ILE A 144 6.14 8.33 7.81
C ILE A 144 7.16 8.56 6.70
N CYS A 145 8.45 8.26 6.95
CA CYS A 145 9.48 8.35 5.91
C CYS A 145 9.15 7.49 4.69
N ARG A 146 8.69 6.26 4.89
CA ARG A 146 8.28 5.38 3.79
C ARG A 146 7.08 5.93 3.03
N LEU A 147 6.07 6.45 3.73
CA LEU A 147 4.86 7.01 3.10
C LEU A 147 5.15 8.30 2.33
N VAL A 148 6.08 9.13 2.80
CA VAL A 148 6.56 10.30 2.05
C VAL A 148 7.40 9.86 0.84
N GLN A 149 8.29 8.88 1.01
CA GLN A 149 9.10 8.34 -0.08
C GLN A 149 8.24 7.74 -1.18
N SER A 150 7.17 7.02 -0.84
CA SER A 150 6.24 6.42 -1.81
C SER A 150 5.30 7.44 -2.47
N GLY A 151 5.26 8.69 -2.03
CA GLY A 151 4.34 9.72 -2.54
C GLY A 151 2.92 9.63 -1.97
N ALA A 152 2.68 8.75 -1.00
CA ALA A 152 1.38 8.63 -0.32
C ALA A 152 1.12 9.80 0.63
N LEU A 153 2.19 10.43 1.15
CA LEU A 153 2.15 11.66 1.93
C LEU A 153 3.04 12.72 1.28
N TRP A 154 2.61 13.97 1.36
CA TRP A 154 3.38 15.13 0.91
C TRP A 154 3.68 16.06 2.09
N LEU A 155 4.79 16.78 1.98
CA LEU A 155 5.07 17.88 2.88
C LEU A 155 4.14 19.05 2.56
N ALA A 156 3.43 19.57 3.56
CA ALA A 156 2.63 20.77 3.38
C ALA A 156 3.54 21.95 3.03
N GLU A 157 3.20 22.65 1.98
CA GLU A 157 3.81 23.95 1.67
C GLU A 157 3.23 24.99 2.62
N LYS A 158 4.10 25.70 3.35
CA LYS A 158 3.63 26.88 4.10
C LYS A 158 3.40 27.97 3.09
N GLU A 159 2.15 28.41 2.94
CA GLU A 159 1.87 29.68 2.31
C GLU A 159 2.47 30.79 3.19
N ASP A 160 3.45 31.51 2.63
CA ASP A 160 4.04 32.72 3.25
C ASP A 160 3.05 33.93 3.19
#